data_dd8cc744eaf2bfd7bba982edac3c4596
#
_entry.id   dd8cc744eaf2bfd7bba982edac3c4596
#
_cell.length_a   1.000
_cell.length_b   1.000
_cell.length_c   1.000
_cell.angle_alpha   90.00
_cell.angle_beta   90.00
_cell.angle_gamma   90.00
#
_symmetry.space_group_name_H-M   'P 1'
#
loop_
_entity.id
_entity.type
_entity.pdbx_description
1 polymer ?
#
loop_
_entity_poly.entity_id
_entity_poly.type
_entity_poly.pdbx_seq_one_letter_code
_entity_poly.pdbx_strand_id
1 'polypeptide(L)'
;NDFLKDIYSFNGKENPKGVENSGKTVVGGGGNASLLGGYVSNEGTILARLGKVSLGSGKQITLDFVGDGLMKITVPTKQLGLIRDTKGRTLSSLIKNTGNIKANGGLIELSAHTAHALSRGSVNVGSTGYLVARTVGEKSGRIVIGSPKDHNIKVAGTIDVSAPTHSLSPSGTL
;
A
#
# COMPACT_ATOMS: atom_id res chain seq x y z
N ASN A 1 9.14 -19.13 17.12
CA ASN A 1 9.89 -18.42 16.09
C ASN A 1 8.91 -18.04 14.97
N ASP A 2 8.40 -16.80 15.00
CA ASP A 2 7.30 -16.33 14.13
C ASP A 2 7.69 -16.36 12.65
N PHE A 3 8.98 -16.27 12.37
CA PHE A 3 9.56 -16.39 11.04
C PHE A 3 9.23 -17.74 10.35
N LEU A 4 9.19 -18.82 11.12
CA LEU A 4 8.83 -20.15 10.59
C LEU A 4 7.32 -20.35 10.39
N LYS A 5 6.52 -19.36 10.81
CA LYS A 5 5.05 -19.34 10.64
C LYS A 5 4.61 -18.33 9.58
N ASP A 6 5.54 -17.82 8.77
CA ASP A 6 5.31 -16.78 7.76
C ASP A 6 4.67 -15.48 8.32
N ILE A 7 4.89 -15.21 9.61
CA ILE A 7 4.43 -14.01 10.28
C ILE A 7 5.64 -13.11 10.54
N TYR A 8 5.68 -11.96 9.89
CA TYR A 8 6.78 -11.00 9.98
C TYR A 8 6.33 -9.76 10.71
N SER A 9 6.81 -9.58 11.96
CA SER A 9 6.49 -8.42 12.79
C SER A 9 7.63 -7.41 12.80
N PHE A 10 7.32 -6.18 12.44
CA PHE A 10 8.24 -5.05 12.40
C PHE A 10 7.88 -4.06 13.51
N ASN A 11 8.84 -3.79 14.39
CA ASN A 11 8.67 -2.87 15.52
C ASN A 11 9.53 -1.62 15.31
N GLY A 12 8.89 -0.49 15.09
CA GLY A 12 9.56 0.81 15.02
C GLY A 12 9.86 1.36 16.41
N LYS A 13 10.80 2.30 16.49
CA LYS A 13 11.07 3.09 17.69
C LYS A 13 9.95 4.10 17.96
N GLU A 14 10.01 4.86 19.06
CA GLU A 14 8.98 5.84 19.41
C GLU A 14 8.72 6.89 18.33
N ASN A 15 9.76 7.29 17.60
CA ASN A 15 9.68 8.21 16.45
C ASN A 15 10.14 7.47 15.18
N PRO A 16 9.29 6.64 14.58
CA PRO A 16 9.68 5.87 13.41
C PRO A 16 9.94 6.80 12.22
N LYS A 17 11.07 6.56 11.55
CA LYS A 17 11.46 7.28 10.34
C LYS A 17 10.56 6.90 9.17
N GLY A 18 10.53 7.76 8.16
CA GLY A 18 9.79 7.50 6.93
C GLY A 18 10.56 6.68 5.93
N VAL A 19 9.82 6.16 4.96
CA VAL A 19 10.33 5.49 3.77
C VAL A 19 9.86 6.27 2.54
N GLU A 20 10.79 6.63 1.67
CA GLU A 20 10.52 7.37 0.43
C GLU A 20 11.05 6.57 -0.77
N ASN A 21 10.21 6.37 -1.77
CA ASN A 21 10.59 5.78 -3.06
C ASN A 21 10.38 6.81 -4.16
N SER A 22 11.46 7.26 -4.77
CA SER A 22 11.45 8.09 -5.99
C SER A 22 12.02 7.37 -7.21
N GLY A 23 12.48 6.14 -7.03
CA GLY A 23 13.04 5.31 -8.09
C GLY A 23 12.07 4.27 -8.63
N LYS A 24 12.63 3.21 -9.23
CA LYS A 24 11.89 2.07 -9.77
C LYS A 24 12.21 0.80 -8.98
N THR A 25 11.20 0.19 -8.39
CA THR A 25 11.26 -1.11 -7.73
C THR A 25 10.55 -2.13 -8.59
N VAL A 26 11.22 -3.23 -8.93
CA VAL A 26 10.64 -4.34 -9.71
C VAL A 26 10.83 -5.63 -8.94
N VAL A 27 9.74 -6.35 -8.74
CA VAL A 27 9.74 -7.65 -8.05
C VAL A 27 9.40 -8.73 -9.06
N GLY A 28 10.04 -9.88 -8.93
CA GLY A 28 9.74 -11.06 -9.75
C GLY A 28 8.27 -11.50 -9.59
N GLY A 29 7.78 -12.29 -10.55
CA GLY A 29 6.38 -12.74 -10.54
C GLY A 29 6.01 -13.45 -9.25
N GLY A 30 4.91 -13.03 -8.61
CA GLY A 30 4.47 -13.55 -7.31
C GLY A 30 5.20 -13.01 -6.09
N GLY A 31 6.25 -12.18 -6.27
CA GLY A 31 7.01 -11.63 -5.16
C GLY A 31 6.35 -10.43 -4.49
N ASN A 32 6.88 -10.03 -3.33
CA ASN A 32 6.30 -8.98 -2.50
C ASN A 32 7.24 -7.79 -2.36
N ALA A 33 6.70 -6.57 -2.42
CA ALA A 33 7.37 -5.33 -2.09
C ALA A 33 6.64 -4.64 -0.94
N SER A 34 7.30 -4.44 0.20
CA SER A 34 6.70 -3.77 1.36
C SER A 34 7.53 -2.58 1.78
N LEU A 35 6.93 -1.39 1.79
CA LEU A 35 7.51 -0.16 2.31
C LEU A 35 6.80 0.15 3.64
N LEU A 36 7.54 0.05 4.74
CA LEU A 36 6.99 0.14 6.09
C LEU A 36 7.76 1.21 6.89
N GLY A 37 7.04 2.13 7.53
CA GLY A 37 7.68 3.20 8.29
C GLY A 37 6.72 4.04 9.10
N GLY A 38 7.22 5.10 9.72
CA GLY A 38 6.40 6.11 10.39
C GLY A 38 5.55 6.92 9.41
N TYR A 39 6.06 7.09 8.20
CA TYR A 39 5.30 7.49 7.01
C TYR A 39 5.88 6.82 5.78
N VAL A 40 5.10 6.78 4.70
CA VAL A 40 5.55 6.22 3.42
C VAL A 40 5.16 7.16 2.29
N SER A 41 6.14 7.53 1.45
CA SER A 41 5.92 8.32 0.23
C SER A 41 6.40 7.55 -0.99
N ASN A 42 5.51 7.34 -1.95
CA ASN A 42 5.88 6.81 -3.25
C ASN A 42 5.63 7.85 -4.34
N GLU A 43 6.70 8.33 -4.92
CA GLU A 43 6.72 9.23 -6.10
C GLU A 43 7.24 8.49 -7.33
N GLY A 44 7.84 7.30 -7.13
CA GLY A 44 8.41 6.44 -8.15
C GLY A 44 7.46 5.37 -8.68
N THR A 45 8.04 4.27 -9.12
CA THR A 45 7.30 3.14 -9.69
C THR A 45 7.59 1.85 -8.93
N ILE A 46 6.55 1.10 -8.58
CA ILE A 46 6.64 -0.23 -7.96
C ILE A 46 5.86 -1.22 -8.83
N LEU A 47 6.52 -2.29 -9.26
CA LEU A 47 5.96 -3.34 -10.12
C LEU A 47 6.09 -4.70 -9.44
N ALA A 48 4.95 -5.40 -9.21
CA ALA A 48 4.90 -6.73 -8.59
C ALA A 48 3.80 -7.58 -9.23
N ARG A 49 4.01 -8.00 -10.48
CA ARG A 49 3.04 -8.84 -11.22
C ARG A 49 2.74 -10.13 -10.45
N LEU A 50 1.47 -10.50 -10.29
CA LEU A 50 0.97 -11.65 -9.53
C LEU A 50 1.40 -11.66 -8.05
N GLY A 51 1.96 -10.55 -7.58
CA GLY A 51 2.52 -10.41 -6.25
C GLY A 51 1.79 -9.37 -5.41
N LYS A 52 2.45 -8.91 -4.35
CA LYS A 52 1.88 -7.97 -3.40
C LYS A 52 2.72 -6.70 -3.29
N VAL A 53 2.07 -5.55 -3.23
CA VAL A 53 2.68 -4.28 -2.84
C VAL A 53 1.99 -3.76 -1.60
N SER A 54 2.76 -3.50 -0.54
CA SER A 54 2.24 -3.02 0.72
C SER A 54 2.92 -1.72 1.12
N LEU A 55 2.14 -0.66 1.30
CA LEU A 55 2.60 0.58 1.93
C LEU A 55 1.97 0.66 3.31
N GLY A 56 2.79 0.57 4.36
CA GLY A 56 2.33 0.52 5.75
C GLY A 56 2.91 1.63 6.59
N SER A 57 2.05 2.39 7.28
CA SER A 57 2.48 3.39 8.25
C SER A 57 1.94 3.09 9.64
N GLY A 58 2.86 2.84 10.57
CA GLY A 58 2.58 2.51 11.97
C GLY A 58 3.86 2.24 12.74
N LYS A 59 3.76 2.04 14.05
CA LYS A 59 4.91 1.67 14.89
C LYS A 59 5.14 0.16 14.91
N GLN A 60 4.07 -0.62 14.97
CA GLN A 60 4.14 -2.07 14.89
C GLN A 60 3.30 -2.55 13.70
N ILE A 61 3.93 -3.22 12.78
CA ILE A 61 3.32 -3.73 11.55
C ILE A 61 3.64 -5.21 11.44
N THR A 62 2.63 -6.03 11.29
CA THR A 62 2.76 -7.46 11.01
C THR A 62 2.31 -7.73 9.59
N LEU A 63 3.16 -8.37 8.80
CA LEU A 63 2.82 -8.86 7.48
C LEU A 63 2.36 -10.32 7.62
N ASP A 64 1.18 -10.60 7.09
CA ASP A 64 0.65 -11.95 6.95
C ASP A 64 0.76 -12.38 5.48
N PHE A 65 1.51 -13.45 5.22
CA PHE A 65 1.68 -13.99 3.87
C PHE A 65 0.83 -15.24 3.63
N VAL A 66 0.23 -15.81 4.67
CA VAL A 66 -0.50 -17.10 4.61
C VAL A 66 -2.00 -16.93 4.78
N GLY A 67 -2.46 -15.98 5.61
CA GLY A 67 -3.88 -15.75 5.89
C GLY A 67 -4.61 -15.00 4.77
N ASP A 68 -5.20 -13.87 5.11
CA ASP A 68 -5.88 -13.01 4.14
C ASP A 68 -4.90 -12.17 3.29
N GLY A 69 -3.62 -12.27 3.59
CA GLY A 69 -2.55 -11.53 2.94
C GLY A 69 -2.50 -10.06 3.30
N LEU A 70 -3.28 -9.58 4.26
CA LEU A 70 -3.32 -8.19 4.67
C LEU A 70 -2.33 -7.88 5.78
N MET A 71 -1.90 -6.63 5.84
CA MET A 71 -1.10 -6.12 6.95
C MET A 71 -1.98 -5.93 8.17
N LYS A 72 -1.48 -6.37 9.32
CA LYS A 72 -2.04 -5.99 10.62
C LYS A 72 -1.18 -4.89 11.21
N ILE A 73 -1.74 -3.69 11.33
CA ILE A 73 -1.08 -2.58 12.00
C ILE A 73 -1.57 -2.52 13.43
N THR A 74 -0.67 -2.80 14.37
CA THR A 74 -0.92 -2.61 15.80
C THR A 74 -0.41 -1.24 16.18
N VAL A 75 -1.32 -0.34 16.54
CA VAL A 75 -0.97 1.02 16.91
C VAL A 75 -0.26 1.04 18.22
N PRO A 76 0.76 1.78 18.31
CA PRO A 76 1.07 2.36 19.57
C PRO A 76 0.84 3.86 19.59
N THR A 77 -0.06 4.21 20.41
CA THR A 77 0.12 5.12 21.50
C THR A 77 1.06 6.29 21.26
N LYS A 78 0.56 7.47 21.45
CA LYS A 78 1.29 8.67 21.87
C LYS A 78 2.40 9.16 20.93
N GLN A 79 2.18 9.25 19.65
CA GLN A 79 2.92 10.27 18.90
C GLN A 79 2.26 11.63 19.18
N LEU A 80 2.75 12.28 20.21
CA LEU A 80 2.43 13.65 20.59
C LEU A 80 3.24 14.63 19.72
N GLY A 81 3.11 14.57 18.40
CA GLY A 81 3.85 15.48 17.55
C GLY A 81 3.45 15.39 16.09
N LEU A 82 3.64 16.48 15.37
CA LEU A 82 3.49 16.53 13.94
C LEU A 82 4.55 15.63 13.29
N ILE A 83 4.13 14.65 12.51
CA ILE A 83 5.05 13.82 11.75
C ILE A 83 5.67 14.67 10.64
N ARG A 84 7.00 14.61 10.53
CA ARG A 84 7.76 15.38 9.56
C ARG A 84 8.49 14.46 8.59
N ASP A 85 8.60 14.92 7.34
CA ASP A 85 9.42 14.25 6.33
C ASP A 85 10.94 14.41 6.60
N THR A 86 11.75 13.82 5.74
CA THR A 86 13.22 13.90 5.83
C THR A 86 13.75 15.33 5.68
N LYS A 87 12.96 16.24 5.13
CA LYS A 87 13.27 17.67 4.97
C LYS A 87 12.68 18.53 6.09
N GLY A 88 12.12 17.93 7.15
CA GLY A 88 11.52 18.62 8.29
C GLY A 88 10.14 19.23 8.04
N ARG A 89 9.51 19.00 6.89
CA ARG A 89 8.19 19.52 6.56
C ARG A 89 7.10 18.68 7.21
N THR A 90 6.07 19.32 7.75
CA THR A 90 4.90 18.64 8.31
C THR A 90 4.19 17.85 7.22
N LEU A 91 3.91 16.57 7.50
CA LEU A 91 3.20 15.68 6.58
C LEU A 91 1.71 15.96 6.59
N SER A 92 1.11 15.93 5.40
CA SER A 92 -0.33 16.03 5.21
C SER A 92 -1.03 14.66 5.20
N SER A 93 -0.26 13.57 5.15
CA SER A 93 -0.74 12.19 5.19
C SER A 93 0.39 11.25 5.60
N LEU A 94 0.05 10.12 6.18
CA LEU A 94 1.02 9.09 6.57
C LEU A 94 1.45 8.24 5.40
N ILE A 95 0.54 8.00 4.45
CA ILE A 95 0.87 7.38 3.17
C ILE A 95 0.50 8.36 2.07
N LYS A 96 1.48 8.65 1.21
CA LYS A 96 1.31 9.47 0.01
C LYS A 96 1.75 8.65 -1.19
N ASN A 97 0.88 8.53 -2.19
CA ASN A 97 1.25 7.96 -3.48
C ASN A 97 0.93 8.95 -4.60
N THR A 98 1.97 9.47 -5.24
CA THR A 98 1.88 10.28 -6.46
C THR A 98 2.55 9.60 -7.64
N GLY A 99 3.16 8.44 -7.40
CA GLY A 99 3.79 7.58 -8.40
C GLY A 99 2.91 6.41 -8.84
N ASN A 100 3.50 5.41 -9.46
CA ASN A 100 2.82 4.26 -10.05
C ASN A 100 3.04 3.01 -9.22
N ILE A 101 1.96 2.33 -8.83
CA ILE A 101 2.01 0.99 -8.23
C ILE A 101 1.20 0.05 -9.11
N LYS A 102 1.83 -1.04 -9.59
CA LYS A 102 1.20 -2.05 -10.45
C LYS A 102 1.43 -3.45 -9.88
N ALA A 103 0.33 -4.14 -9.56
CA ALA A 103 0.31 -5.53 -9.07
C ALA A 103 -0.79 -6.32 -9.79
N ASN A 104 -0.71 -6.40 -11.12
CA ASN A 104 -1.73 -7.10 -11.91
C ASN A 104 -1.82 -8.59 -11.52
N GLY A 105 -3.04 -9.08 -11.28
CA GLY A 105 -3.30 -10.41 -10.74
C GLY A 105 -2.89 -10.61 -9.28
N GLY A 106 -2.59 -9.52 -8.56
CA GLY A 106 -2.11 -9.53 -7.19
C GLY A 106 -2.81 -8.51 -6.29
N LEU A 107 -2.12 -8.05 -5.25
CA LEU A 107 -2.68 -7.19 -4.22
C LEU A 107 -1.87 -5.90 -4.08
N ILE A 108 -2.56 -4.76 -4.04
CA ILE A 108 -2.01 -3.49 -3.55
C ILE A 108 -2.72 -3.15 -2.23
N GLU A 109 -1.93 -2.91 -1.20
CA GLU A 109 -2.46 -2.53 0.10
C GLU A 109 -1.78 -1.24 0.60
N LEU A 110 -2.58 -0.23 0.93
CA LEU A 110 -2.16 0.99 1.59
C LEU A 110 -2.86 1.06 2.94
N SER A 111 -2.12 0.93 4.04
CA SER A 111 -2.70 0.91 5.38
C SER A 111 -1.92 1.82 6.33
N ALA A 112 -2.59 2.83 6.85
CA ALA A 112 -2.02 3.80 7.77
C ALA A 112 -2.77 3.78 9.10
N HIS A 113 -2.03 3.72 10.20
CA HIS A 113 -2.59 3.73 11.53
C HIS A 113 -1.81 4.68 12.46
N THR A 114 -2.48 5.66 13.02
CA THR A 114 -1.92 6.57 14.01
C THR A 114 -2.89 6.78 15.18
N ALA A 115 -2.36 7.11 16.34
CA ALA A 115 -3.16 7.39 17.53
C ALA A 115 -3.85 8.77 17.47
N HIS A 116 -3.43 9.65 16.58
CA HIS A 116 -3.98 10.99 16.42
C HIS A 116 -4.47 11.24 15.02
N ALA A 117 -5.67 11.82 14.91
CA ALA A 117 -6.20 12.26 13.63
C ALA A 117 -5.29 13.33 13.03
N LEU A 118 -4.85 13.10 11.80
CA LEU A 118 -4.21 14.12 11.01
C LEU A 118 -5.29 14.94 10.30
N SER A 119 -5.17 16.26 10.37
CA SER A 119 -6.15 17.20 9.81
C SER A 119 -6.39 17.01 8.29
N ARG A 120 -5.53 16.30 7.60
CA ARG A 120 -5.57 16.12 6.13
C ARG A 120 -5.64 14.66 5.66
N GLY A 121 -5.81 13.71 6.58
CA GLY A 121 -6.03 12.31 6.25
C GLY A 121 -4.81 11.40 6.45
N SER A 122 -5.06 10.09 6.55
CA SER A 122 -4.02 9.09 6.77
C SER A 122 -3.41 8.59 5.47
N VAL A 123 -4.23 8.46 4.42
CA VAL A 123 -3.80 7.98 3.10
C VAL A 123 -4.20 9.00 2.05
N ASN A 124 -3.26 9.33 1.16
CA ASN A 124 -3.47 10.24 0.04
C ASN A 124 -2.92 9.62 -1.25
N VAL A 125 -3.81 9.26 -2.17
CA VAL A 125 -3.46 8.97 -3.56
C VAL A 125 -3.62 10.27 -4.33
N GLY A 126 -2.51 10.92 -4.66
CA GLY A 126 -2.49 12.22 -5.34
C GLY A 126 -2.97 12.12 -6.80
N SER A 127 -3.21 13.26 -7.45
CA SER A 127 -3.76 13.33 -8.80
C SER A 127 -2.93 12.64 -9.88
N THR A 128 -1.63 12.53 -9.69
CA THR A 128 -0.70 11.78 -10.56
C THR A 128 -0.48 10.34 -10.12
N GLY A 129 -1.11 9.91 -9.00
CA GLY A 129 -0.94 8.58 -8.44
C GLY A 129 -1.77 7.53 -9.20
N TYR A 130 -1.14 6.40 -9.49
CA TYR A 130 -1.81 5.24 -10.12
C TYR A 130 -1.67 4.02 -9.24
N LEU A 131 -2.80 3.36 -8.95
CA LEU A 131 -2.87 2.04 -8.34
C LEU A 131 -3.55 1.11 -9.34
N VAL A 132 -2.81 0.14 -9.85
CA VAL A 132 -3.29 -0.75 -10.92
C VAL A 132 -3.11 -2.20 -10.50
N ALA A 133 -4.22 -2.92 -10.31
CA ALA A 133 -4.25 -4.33 -9.98
C ALA A 133 -5.29 -5.04 -10.87
N ARG A 134 -5.03 -5.06 -12.18
CA ARG A 134 -5.93 -5.68 -13.17
C ARG A 134 -5.92 -7.19 -13.05
N THR A 135 -7.00 -7.83 -13.43
CA THR A 135 -7.08 -9.30 -13.54
C THR A 135 -6.08 -9.81 -14.59
N VAL A 136 -5.43 -10.93 -14.31
CA VAL A 136 -4.50 -11.63 -15.23
C VAL A 136 -4.86 -13.11 -15.25
N GLY A 137 -5.45 -13.58 -16.35
CA GLY A 137 -6.02 -14.92 -16.41
C GLY A 137 -7.12 -15.09 -15.36
N GLU A 138 -7.03 -16.12 -14.54
CA GLU A 138 -7.96 -16.38 -13.44
C GLU A 138 -7.59 -15.63 -12.13
N LYS A 139 -6.47 -14.93 -12.10
CA LYS A 139 -6.01 -14.18 -10.94
C LYS A 139 -6.60 -12.77 -10.92
N SER A 140 -7.58 -12.54 -10.07
CA SER A 140 -8.17 -11.22 -9.86
C SER A 140 -7.20 -10.31 -9.11
N GLY A 141 -7.08 -9.07 -9.60
CA GLY A 141 -6.36 -8.04 -8.86
C GLY A 141 -7.23 -7.45 -7.74
N ARG A 142 -6.59 -7.01 -6.66
CA ARG A 142 -7.27 -6.40 -5.50
C ARG A 142 -6.51 -5.17 -5.02
N ILE A 143 -7.25 -4.12 -4.66
CA ILE A 143 -6.69 -2.92 -4.02
C ILE A 143 -7.43 -2.69 -2.71
N VAL A 144 -6.68 -2.58 -1.63
CA VAL A 144 -7.20 -2.32 -0.28
C VAL A 144 -6.57 -1.04 0.24
N ILE A 145 -7.40 -0.10 0.67
CA ILE A 145 -6.94 1.15 1.30
C ILE A 145 -7.61 1.23 2.66
N GLY A 146 -6.80 1.18 3.72
CA GLY A 146 -7.26 1.14 5.10
C GLY A 146 -6.77 2.32 5.93
N SER A 147 -7.64 2.79 6.83
CA SER A 147 -7.35 3.82 7.81
C SER A 147 -8.20 3.60 9.06
N PRO A 148 -7.77 4.04 10.25
CA PRO A 148 -8.60 4.01 11.45
C PRO A 148 -9.89 4.82 11.26
N LYS A 149 -10.88 4.52 12.10
CA LYS A 149 -12.25 5.03 12.02
C LYS A 149 -12.37 6.56 11.89
N ASP A 150 -11.46 7.30 12.51
CA ASP A 150 -11.52 8.77 12.57
C ASP A 150 -10.56 9.46 11.57
N HIS A 151 -10.04 8.73 10.58
CA HIS A 151 -9.06 9.25 9.65
C HIS A 151 -9.56 9.22 8.21
N ASN A 152 -9.28 10.30 7.47
CA ASN A 152 -9.69 10.43 6.09
C ASN A 152 -8.75 9.71 5.11
N ILE A 153 -9.33 9.13 4.08
CA ILE A 153 -8.65 8.64 2.89
C ILE A 153 -8.99 9.59 1.75
N LYS A 154 -7.97 10.13 1.08
CA LYS A 154 -8.14 10.97 -0.10
C LYS A 154 -7.63 10.24 -1.34
N VAL A 155 -8.47 10.11 -2.35
CA VAL A 155 -8.11 9.57 -3.65
C VAL A 155 -8.45 10.62 -4.72
N ALA A 156 -7.40 11.17 -5.34
CA ALA A 156 -7.51 12.11 -6.46
C ALA A 156 -6.88 11.53 -7.74
N GLY A 157 -6.16 10.42 -7.62
CA GLY A 157 -5.53 9.68 -8.72
C GLY A 157 -6.41 8.58 -9.29
N THR A 158 -5.79 7.66 -10.02
CA THR A 158 -6.47 6.55 -10.69
C THR A 158 -6.34 5.25 -9.88
N ILE A 159 -7.47 4.57 -9.71
CA ILE A 159 -7.53 3.19 -9.18
C ILE A 159 -8.12 2.32 -10.30
N ASP A 160 -7.40 1.25 -10.67
CA ASP A 160 -7.79 0.37 -11.76
C ASP A 160 -7.66 -1.10 -11.35
N VAL A 161 -8.80 -1.77 -11.23
CA VAL A 161 -8.94 -3.22 -10.96
C VAL A 161 -9.68 -3.93 -12.09
N SER A 162 -9.67 -3.36 -13.31
CA SER A 162 -10.41 -3.90 -14.45
C SER A 162 -9.97 -5.32 -14.81
N ALA A 163 -10.90 -6.10 -15.34
CA ALA A 163 -10.63 -7.35 -16.03
C ALA A 163 -10.51 -7.09 -17.55
N PRO A 164 -9.73 -7.90 -18.31
CA PRO A 164 -9.79 -7.85 -19.75
C PRO A 164 -11.21 -8.17 -20.20
N THR A 165 -11.76 -7.34 -21.08
CA THR A 165 -13.01 -7.67 -21.77
C THR A 165 -12.75 -8.87 -22.66
N HIS A 166 -13.33 -10.02 -22.33
CA HIS A 166 -13.44 -11.10 -23.30
C HIS A 166 -14.37 -10.57 -24.42
N SER A 167 -13.81 -10.24 -25.56
CA SER A 167 -14.61 -10.21 -26.77
C SER A 167 -15.02 -11.66 -27.02
N LEU A 168 -16.27 -11.98 -26.71
CA LEU A 168 -16.91 -13.16 -27.27
C LEU A 168 -16.91 -12.91 -28.79
N SER A 169 -15.96 -13.47 -29.51
CA SER A 169 -16.06 -13.58 -30.92
C SER A 169 -17.36 -14.36 -31.17
N PRO A 170 -18.32 -13.82 -31.94
CA PRO A 170 -19.48 -14.61 -32.30
C PRO A 170 -18.97 -15.86 -33.01
N SER A 171 -19.22 -17.02 -32.42
CA SER A 171 -18.96 -18.29 -33.08
C SER A 171 -19.76 -18.26 -34.38
N GLY A 172 -19.06 -18.16 -35.51
CA GLY A 172 -19.68 -18.26 -36.80
C GLY A 172 -20.36 -19.61 -36.87
N THR A 173 -21.68 -19.58 -36.94
CA THR A 173 -22.49 -20.74 -37.30
C THR A 173 -22.35 -20.91 -38.81
N LEU A 174 -21.85 -22.05 -39.23
CA LEU A 174 -21.98 -22.54 -40.60
C LEU A 174 -23.41 -22.98 -40.86
#